data_d0023828e725757d2d828976d7a9b2f0
#
_entry.id   d0023828e725757d2d828976d7a9b2f0
#
_cell.length_a   1.000
_cell.length_b   1.000
_cell.length_c   1.000
_cell.angle_alpha   90.00
_cell.angle_beta   90.00
_cell.angle_gamma   90.00
#
_symmetry.space_group_name_H-M   'P 1'
#
loop_
_entity.id
_entity.type
_entity.pdbx_description
1 polymer ?
#
loop_
_entity_poly.entity_id
_entity_poly.type
_entity_poly.pdbx_seq_one_letter_code
_entity_poly.pdbx_strand_id
1 'polypeptide(L)'
;MNNTTIFISDLHLSEQTLPLNQLFERCLQQWQGNIDALYILGDFFDVWIGDDDDSDFIRHIKSQLKSFSSATPVFFIHGNRDFLIGEKFAAETGIQLLTSPQQIKLYEHEYIIMHGDELCTDDIAYQQFRAQSRNPLWQMAVLSKPIEERRLLAGQIRQMSETRKNNEGKSEISDVTEQAINELMSSHIQPILPTLIHGHTHRPAVHESQLNNQPFKRYVIQDWADNYGGYLAVDTDGVHVHELKL
;
A
#
# COMPACT_ATOMS: atom_id res chain seq x y z
N MET A 1 2.59 -16.52 -21.79
CA MET A 1 2.01 -16.26 -20.46
C MET A 1 3.09 -15.57 -19.68
N ASN A 2 2.79 -14.45 -19.06
CA ASN A 2 3.84 -13.58 -18.48
C ASN A 2 4.41 -14.11 -17.15
N ASN A 3 3.71 -14.95 -16.43
CA ASN A 3 4.09 -15.61 -15.18
C ASN A 3 4.76 -14.70 -14.13
N THR A 4 4.39 -13.43 -14.07
CA THR A 4 4.94 -12.48 -13.09
C THR A 4 3.84 -11.55 -12.58
N THR A 5 3.73 -11.45 -11.26
CA THR A 5 2.84 -10.50 -10.57
C THR A 5 3.71 -9.48 -9.82
N ILE A 6 3.36 -8.20 -9.92
CA ILE A 6 4.12 -7.11 -9.29
C ILE A 6 3.37 -6.53 -8.10
N PHE A 7 4.13 -6.21 -7.03
CA PHE A 7 3.68 -5.54 -5.82
C PHE A 7 4.45 -4.25 -5.60
N ILE A 8 3.72 -3.17 -5.39
CA ILE A 8 4.25 -1.84 -5.03
C ILE A 8 3.50 -1.30 -3.82
N SER A 9 4.14 -0.42 -3.07
CA SER A 9 3.58 0.28 -1.89
C SER A 9 4.32 1.58 -1.64
N ASP A 10 3.71 2.49 -0.89
CA ASP A 10 4.36 3.69 -0.36
C ASP A 10 4.99 4.58 -1.44
N LEU A 11 4.25 4.86 -2.51
CA LEU A 11 4.69 5.72 -3.61
C LEU A 11 4.53 7.20 -3.27
N HIS A 12 3.54 7.56 -2.46
CA HIS A 12 3.25 8.93 -2.02
C HIS A 12 3.17 9.94 -3.18
N LEU A 13 2.54 9.54 -4.28
CA LEU A 13 2.38 10.40 -5.45
C LEU A 13 1.58 11.66 -5.12
N SER A 14 2.04 12.79 -5.62
CA SER A 14 1.41 14.09 -5.44
C SER A 14 1.77 15.03 -6.59
N GLU A 15 1.15 16.20 -6.65
CA GLU A 15 1.51 17.25 -7.63
C GLU A 15 2.96 17.70 -7.49
N GLN A 16 3.55 17.61 -6.28
CA GLN A 16 4.91 18.05 -5.97
C GLN A 16 5.97 16.98 -6.27
N THR A 17 5.58 15.71 -6.39
CA THR A 17 6.52 14.58 -6.60
C THR A 17 6.66 14.22 -8.07
N LEU A 18 6.87 15.20 -8.94
CA LEU A 18 6.91 15.01 -10.38
C LEU A 18 7.90 13.91 -10.85
N PRO A 19 9.12 13.77 -10.30
CA PRO A 19 10.01 12.67 -10.66
C PRO A 19 9.42 11.29 -10.37
N LEU A 20 8.73 11.11 -9.22
CA LEU A 20 8.07 9.85 -8.86
C LEU A 20 6.89 9.55 -9.78
N ASN A 21 6.10 10.58 -10.13
CA ASN A 21 5.00 10.44 -11.07
C ASN A 21 5.49 9.93 -12.42
N GLN A 22 6.62 10.48 -12.93
CA GLN A 22 7.24 10.04 -14.16
C GLN A 22 7.83 8.62 -14.05
N LEU A 23 8.42 8.27 -12.91
CA LEU A 23 8.91 6.92 -12.67
C LEU A 23 7.76 5.91 -12.70
N PHE A 24 6.65 6.21 -12.03
CA PHE A 24 5.46 5.38 -12.03
C PHE A 24 4.91 5.19 -13.45
N GLU A 25 4.81 6.26 -14.24
CA GLU A 25 4.38 6.20 -15.64
C GLU A 25 5.27 5.27 -16.47
N ARG A 26 6.60 5.38 -16.35
CA ARG A 26 7.54 4.47 -17.04
C ARG A 26 7.35 3.03 -16.63
N CYS A 27 7.13 2.77 -15.33
CA CYS A 27 6.84 1.43 -14.84
C CYS A 27 5.56 0.86 -15.46
N LEU A 28 4.47 1.64 -15.50
CA LEU A 28 3.22 1.21 -16.13
C LEU A 28 3.43 0.88 -17.63
N GLN A 29 4.17 1.73 -18.36
CA GLN A 29 4.49 1.49 -19.77
C GLN A 29 5.27 0.19 -19.97
N GLN A 30 6.24 -0.08 -19.10
CA GLN A 30 7.04 -1.31 -19.15
C GLN A 30 6.24 -2.57 -18.79
N TRP A 31 5.33 -2.46 -17.80
CA TRP A 31 4.59 -3.61 -17.27
C TRP A 31 3.32 -3.92 -18.07
N GLN A 32 2.73 -2.95 -18.76
CA GLN A 32 1.47 -3.13 -19.48
C GLN A 32 1.53 -4.30 -20.46
N GLY A 33 0.66 -5.30 -20.24
CA GLY A 33 0.60 -6.51 -21.04
C GLY A 33 1.78 -7.49 -20.86
N ASN A 34 2.74 -7.17 -19.98
CA ASN A 34 3.93 -7.98 -19.70
C ASN A 34 3.92 -8.66 -18.32
N ILE A 35 2.92 -8.38 -17.50
CA ILE A 35 2.72 -8.99 -16.17
C ILE A 35 1.30 -9.53 -16.04
N ASP A 36 1.10 -10.47 -15.13
CA ASP A 36 -0.20 -11.09 -14.88
C ASP A 36 -1.12 -10.18 -14.06
N ALA A 37 -0.56 -9.43 -13.10
CA ALA A 37 -1.29 -8.48 -12.26
C ALA A 37 -0.37 -7.47 -11.59
N LEU A 38 -0.95 -6.32 -11.21
CA LEU A 38 -0.33 -5.31 -10.35
C LEU A 38 -1.11 -5.21 -9.04
N TYR A 39 -0.42 -5.36 -7.91
CA TYR A 39 -0.95 -5.11 -6.57
C TYR A 39 -0.35 -3.84 -5.99
N ILE A 40 -1.20 -2.90 -5.57
CA ILE A 40 -0.83 -1.66 -4.89
C ILE A 40 -1.24 -1.82 -3.42
N LEU A 41 -0.26 -1.91 -2.53
CA LEU A 41 -0.49 -2.19 -1.11
C LEU A 41 -0.55 -0.92 -0.25
N GLY A 42 -1.22 0.12 -0.76
CA GLY A 42 -1.51 1.35 -0.02
C GLY A 42 -0.43 2.41 -0.09
N ASP A 43 -0.79 3.59 0.44
CA ASP A 43 0.03 4.81 0.41
C ASP A 43 0.54 5.13 -1.02
N PHE A 44 -0.34 4.87 -1.99
CA PHE A 44 -0.12 5.20 -3.39
C PHE A 44 -0.10 6.70 -3.61
N PHE A 45 -1.05 7.41 -2.99
CA PHE A 45 -1.04 8.86 -2.92
C PHE A 45 -0.46 9.37 -1.61
N ASP A 46 0.17 10.53 -1.64
CA ASP A 46 0.64 11.23 -0.44
C ASP A 46 -0.53 11.61 0.50
N VAL A 47 -1.68 11.92 -0.08
CA VAL A 47 -2.95 12.11 0.62
C VAL A 47 -4.12 11.89 -0.34
N TRP A 48 -5.19 11.26 0.13
CA TRP A 48 -6.46 11.16 -0.58
C TRP A 48 -7.58 11.79 0.24
N ILE A 49 -8.33 12.70 -0.37
CA ILE A 49 -9.39 13.46 0.31
C ILE A 49 -10.80 13.14 -0.19
N GLY A 50 -10.93 12.20 -1.13
CA GLY A 50 -12.19 11.70 -1.67
C GLY A 50 -12.17 11.57 -3.18
N ASP A 51 -13.04 10.73 -3.72
CA ASP A 51 -13.11 10.39 -5.14
C ASP A 51 -13.65 11.54 -6.03
N ASP A 52 -14.15 12.60 -5.43
CA ASP A 52 -14.61 13.82 -6.10
C ASP A 52 -13.48 14.85 -6.33
N ASP A 53 -12.23 14.55 -5.89
CA ASP A 53 -11.07 15.32 -6.33
C ASP A 53 -10.84 15.10 -7.83
N ASP A 54 -10.89 16.19 -8.59
CA ASP A 54 -10.71 16.18 -10.03
C ASP A 54 -9.59 17.15 -10.48
N SER A 55 -8.59 17.36 -9.62
CA SER A 55 -7.37 18.10 -10.00
C SER A 55 -6.70 17.47 -11.24
N ASP A 56 -5.94 18.29 -11.97
CA ASP A 56 -5.23 17.83 -13.18
C ASP A 56 -4.36 16.63 -12.90
N PHE A 57 -3.68 16.63 -11.76
CA PHE A 57 -2.86 15.51 -11.30
C PHE A 57 -3.70 14.24 -11.12
N ILE A 58 -4.81 14.31 -10.39
CA ILE A 58 -5.67 13.14 -10.15
C ILE A 58 -6.30 12.63 -11.45
N ARG A 59 -6.74 13.52 -12.33
CA ARG A 59 -7.26 13.10 -13.65
C ARG A 59 -6.20 12.38 -14.48
N HIS A 60 -4.96 12.86 -14.43
CA HIS A 60 -3.84 12.23 -15.15
C HIS A 60 -3.57 10.82 -14.62
N ILE A 61 -3.43 10.64 -13.30
CA ILE A 61 -3.22 9.32 -12.68
C ILE A 61 -4.39 8.37 -12.96
N LYS A 62 -5.65 8.84 -12.84
CA LYS A 62 -6.82 8.03 -13.20
C LYS A 62 -6.78 7.55 -14.64
N SER A 63 -6.37 8.42 -15.58
CA SER A 63 -6.24 8.06 -17.00
C SER A 63 -5.17 7.00 -17.24
N GLN A 64 -4.02 7.12 -16.58
CA GLN A 64 -2.95 6.13 -16.67
C GLN A 64 -3.39 4.77 -16.13
N LEU A 65 -3.98 4.74 -14.93
CA LEU A 65 -4.49 3.50 -14.32
C LEU A 65 -5.58 2.86 -15.18
N LYS A 66 -6.51 3.64 -15.74
CA LYS A 66 -7.55 3.13 -16.63
C LYS A 66 -6.98 2.50 -17.90
N SER A 67 -5.98 3.15 -18.50
CA SER A 67 -5.30 2.60 -19.67
C SER A 67 -4.62 1.27 -19.33
N PHE A 68 -3.89 1.23 -18.21
CA PHE A 68 -3.17 0.05 -17.76
C PHE A 68 -4.10 -1.10 -17.39
N SER A 69 -5.16 -0.83 -16.62
CA SER A 69 -6.13 -1.83 -16.13
C SER A 69 -6.94 -2.47 -17.25
N SER A 70 -7.00 -1.84 -18.43
CA SER A 70 -7.66 -2.40 -19.60
C SER A 70 -6.98 -3.64 -20.15
N ALA A 71 -5.70 -3.84 -19.88
CA ALA A 71 -4.89 -4.97 -20.35
C ALA A 71 -4.30 -5.82 -19.21
N THR A 72 -4.18 -5.26 -17.99
CA THR A 72 -3.54 -5.92 -16.85
C THR A 72 -4.37 -5.67 -15.60
N PRO A 73 -4.84 -6.70 -14.89
CA PRO A 73 -5.59 -6.53 -13.63
C PRO A 73 -4.80 -5.72 -12.60
N VAL A 74 -5.48 -4.79 -11.93
CA VAL A 74 -4.90 -3.97 -10.86
C VAL A 74 -5.73 -4.14 -9.60
N PHE A 75 -5.07 -4.51 -8.52
CA PHE A 75 -5.65 -4.68 -7.19
C PHE A 75 -5.09 -3.64 -6.23
N PHE A 76 -5.96 -3.14 -5.34
CA PHE A 76 -5.59 -2.06 -4.43
C PHE A 76 -6.01 -2.38 -3.00
N ILE A 77 -5.08 -2.28 -2.07
CA ILE A 77 -5.31 -2.28 -0.62
C ILE A 77 -5.06 -0.87 -0.10
N HIS A 78 -5.94 -0.36 0.75
CA HIS A 78 -5.80 0.97 1.34
C HIS A 78 -4.61 1.07 2.29
N GLY A 79 -3.83 2.13 2.14
CA GLY A 79 -2.84 2.57 3.13
C GLY A 79 -3.43 3.59 4.11
N ASN A 80 -2.58 4.17 4.94
CA ASN A 80 -2.99 5.18 5.93
C ASN A 80 -3.12 6.59 5.34
N ARG A 81 -2.69 6.80 4.10
CA ARG A 81 -2.78 8.08 3.39
C ARG A 81 -3.97 8.15 2.42
N ASP A 82 -4.43 7.01 1.95
CA ASP A 82 -5.39 6.90 0.86
C ASP A 82 -6.62 6.03 1.17
N PHE A 83 -6.94 5.86 2.44
CA PHE A 83 -8.06 5.04 2.92
C PHE A 83 -9.45 5.57 2.55
N LEU A 84 -9.57 6.77 2.02
CA LEU A 84 -10.82 7.33 1.49
C LEU A 84 -11.00 7.06 -0.01
N ILE A 85 -10.10 6.32 -0.66
CA ILE A 85 -10.34 5.81 -2.00
C ILE A 85 -11.56 4.89 -1.98
N GLY A 86 -12.53 5.17 -2.85
CA GLY A 86 -13.82 4.46 -2.88
C GLY A 86 -14.16 3.88 -4.25
N GLU A 87 -15.41 3.44 -4.35
CA GLU A 87 -15.94 2.76 -5.52
C GLU A 87 -15.94 3.64 -6.80
N LYS A 88 -16.05 4.97 -6.66
CA LYS A 88 -16.02 5.85 -7.83
C LYS A 88 -14.62 5.85 -8.45
N PHE A 89 -13.56 5.97 -7.63
CA PHE A 89 -12.20 5.87 -8.13
C PHE A 89 -11.94 4.51 -8.78
N ALA A 90 -12.39 3.42 -8.13
CA ALA A 90 -12.26 2.07 -8.66
C ALA A 90 -12.96 1.92 -10.03
N ALA A 91 -14.19 2.41 -10.16
CA ALA A 91 -14.93 2.36 -11.42
C ALA A 91 -14.31 3.22 -12.54
N GLU A 92 -13.75 4.38 -12.19
CA GLU A 92 -13.11 5.28 -13.16
C GLU A 92 -11.75 4.75 -13.65
N THR A 93 -11.03 4.01 -12.81
CA THR A 93 -9.68 3.49 -13.10
C THR A 93 -9.65 2.02 -13.49
N GLY A 94 -10.72 1.25 -13.24
CA GLY A 94 -10.78 -0.19 -13.48
C GLY A 94 -10.01 -1.03 -12.47
N ILE A 95 -9.54 -0.44 -11.35
CA ILE A 95 -8.89 -1.19 -10.27
C ILE A 95 -9.92 -1.95 -9.43
N GLN A 96 -9.46 -2.97 -8.71
CA GLN A 96 -10.27 -3.75 -7.77
C GLN A 96 -9.80 -3.47 -6.34
N LEU A 97 -10.71 -2.94 -5.49
CA LEU A 97 -10.42 -2.72 -4.08
C LEU A 97 -10.46 -4.06 -3.34
N LEU A 98 -9.43 -4.31 -2.54
CA LEU A 98 -9.33 -5.49 -1.68
C LEU A 98 -9.43 -5.09 -0.21
N THR A 99 -9.86 -6.05 0.61
CA THR A 99 -9.79 -5.93 2.08
C THR A 99 -8.35 -6.15 2.58
N SER A 100 -8.06 -5.66 3.79
CA SER A 100 -6.78 -5.90 4.46
C SER A 100 -7.04 -6.59 5.82
N PRO A 101 -6.29 -7.65 6.18
CA PRO A 101 -5.38 -8.41 5.32
C PRO A 101 -6.11 -9.22 4.26
N GLN A 102 -5.46 -9.53 3.13
CA GLN A 102 -5.99 -10.37 2.08
C GLN A 102 -5.10 -11.59 1.85
N GLN A 103 -5.67 -12.79 1.89
CA GLN A 103 -4.98 -14.00 1.46
C GLN A 103 -5.19 -14.20 -0.04
N ILE A 104 -4.11 -14.50 -0.74
CA ILE A 104 -4.11 -14.79 -2.18
C ILE A 104 -3.24 -16.00 -2.49
N LYS A 105 -3.52 -16.66 -3.60
CA LYS A 105 -2.68 -17.74 -4.13
C LYS A 105 -2.12 -17.31 -5.49
N LEU A 106 -0.79 -17.33 -5.63
CA LEU A 106 -0.09 -17.05 -6.88
C LEU A 106 0.93 -18.16 -7.13
N TYR A 107 0.96 -18.70 -8.34
CA TYR A 107 1.95 -19.69 -8.78
C TYR A 107 2.16 -20.85 -7.80
N GLU A 108 1.03 -21.38 -7.27
CA GLU A 108 0.99 -22.45 -6.27
C GLU A 108 1.49 -22.09 -4.84
N HIS A 109 1.88 -20.83 -4.59
CA HIS A 109 2.27 -20.33 -3.27
C HIS A 109 1.17 -19.46 -2.65
N GLU A 110 1.03 -19.55 -1.33
CA GLU A 110 0.08 -18.74 -0.55
C GLU A 110 0.77 -17.49 -0.01
N TYR A 111 0.06 -16.36 -0.11
CA TYR A 111 0.52 -15.06 0.38
C TYR A 111 -0.55 -14.40 1.22
N ILE A 112 -0.13 -13.69 2.27
CA ILE A 112 -0.94 -12.69 2.96
C ILE A 112 -0.39 -11.34 2.52
N ILE A 113 -1.26 -10.50 1.98
CA ILE A 113 -0.89 -9.16 1.53
C ILE A 113 -1.68 -8.11 2.31
N MET A 114 -1.03 -7.02 2.67
CA MET A 114 -1.62 -5.93 3.41
C MET A 114 -0.77 -4.66 3.27
N HIS A 115 -1.29 -3.52 3.74
CA HIS A 115 -0.45 -2.32 3.82
C HIS A 115 0.59 -2.47 4.93
N GLY A 116 0.21 -2.92 6.12
CA GLY A 116 1.12 -3.19 7.24
C GLY A 116 0.93 -2.28 8.46
N ASP A 117 0.18 -1.20 8.33
CA ASP A 117 -0.11 -0.22 9.41
C ASP A 117 -0.82 -0.84 10.61
N GLU A 118 -1.59 -1.91 10.40
CA GLU A 118 -2.29 -2.67 11.45
C GLU A 118 -1.34 -3.43 12.37
N LEU A 119 -0.13 -3.76 11.89
CA LEU A 119 0.87 -4.53 12.63
C LEU A 119 1.74 -3.66 13.56
N CYS A 120 1.68 -2.32 13.41
CA CYS A 120 2.41 -1.39 14.26
C CYS A 120 1.65 -1.15 15.58
N THR A 121 1.47 -2.20 16.37
CA THR A 121 0.58 -2.19 17.55
C THR A 121 1.14 -1.38 18.72
N ASP A 122 2.42 -1.10 18.77
CA ASP A 122 3.04 -0.24 19.80
C ASP A 122 2.74 1.25 19.59
N ASP A 123 2.35 1.66 18.36
CA ASP A 123 1.87 3.00 18.09
C ASP A 123 0.39 3.16 18.48
N ILE A 124 0.14 3.20 19.78
CA ILE A 124 -1.23 3.28 20.34
C ILE A 124 -2.00 4.46 19.78
N ALA A 125 -1.36 5.64 19.64
CA ALA A 125 -2.02 6.84 19.13
C ALA A 125 -2.43 6.67 17.66
N TYR A 126 -1.57 6.07 16.85
CA TYR A 126 -1.91 5.75 15.48
C TYR A 126 -3.03 4.71 15.40
N GLN A 127 -2.98 3.62 16.19
CA GLN A 127 -4.03 2.60 16.17
C GLN A 127 -5.40 3.15 16.58
N GLN A 128 -5.45 4.09 17.54
CA GLN A 128 -6.68 4.80 17.90
C GLN A 128 -7.20 5.65 16.72
N PHE A 129 -6.34 6.41 16.08
CA PHE A 129 -6.70 7.18 14.88
C PHE A 129 -7.16 6.24 13.74
N ARG A 130 -6.46 5.14 13.51
CA ARG A 130 -6.83 4.14 12.52
C ARG A 130 -8.23 3.58 12.76
N ALA A 131 -8.52 3.15 13.99
CA ALA A 131 -9.84 2.66 14.36
C ALA A 131 -10.95 3.70 14.12
N GLN A 132 -10.68 4.98 14.41
CA GLN A 132 -11.61 6.07 14.14
C GLN A 132 -11.77 6.34 12.64
N SER A 133 -10.68 6.48 11.91
CA SER A 133 -10.69 6.88 10.49
C SER A 133 -11.19 5.78 9.55
N ARG A 134 -11.11 4.51 9.97
CA ARG A 134 -11.70 3.38 9.25
C ARG A 134 -13.19 3.15 9.58
N ASN A 135 -13.74 3.89 10.52
CA ASN A 135 -15.17 3.82 10.83
C ASN A 135 -15.99 4.45 9.67
N PRO A 136 -16.97 3.73 9.09
CA PRO A 136 -17.76 4.23 7.97
C PRO A 136 -18.52 5.53 8.27
N LEU A 137 -19.00 5.72 9.51
CA LEU A 137 -19.70 6.94 9.91
C LEU A 137 -18.74 8.15 9.93
N TRP A 138 -17.50 7.95 10.39
CA TRP A 138 -16.48 8.98 10.36
C TRP A 138 -16.10 9.33 8.91
N GLN A 139 -15.89 8.34 8.06
CA GLN A 139 -15.59 8.56 6.65
C GLN A 139 -16.72 9.32 5.94
N MET A 140 -17.97 8.93 6.18
CA MET A 140 -19.13 9.60 5.63
C MET A 140 -19.23 11.07 6.10
N ALA A 141 -18.96 11.33 7.39
CA ALA A 141 -18.94 12.69 7.93
C ALA A 141 -17.82 13.55 7.33
N VAL A 142 -16.65 12.97 7.06
CA VAL A 142 -15.55 13.68 6.39
C VAL A 142 -15.89 13.93 4.93
N LEU A 143 -16.35 12.92 4.19
CA LEU A 143 -16.66 13.02 2.76
C LEU A 143 -17.86 13.95 2.47
N SER A 144 -18.75 14.20 3.45
CA SER A 144 -19.82 15.18 3.31
C SER A 144 -19.36 16.64 3.36
N LYS A 145 -18.12 16.90 3.79
CA LYS A 145 -17.56 18.25 3.83
C LYS A 145 -17.13 18.73 2.45
N PRO A 146 -17.13 20.06 2.21
CA PRO A 146 -16.50 20.65 1.03
C PRO A 146 -15.04 20.18 0.87
N ILE A 147 -14.59 20.04 -0.36
CA ILE A 147 -13.25 19.50 -0.67
C ILE A 147 -12.12 20.32 -0.02
N GLU A 148 -12.29 21.64 0.06
CA GLU A 148 -11.31 22.53 0.70
C GLU A 148 -11.19 22.29 2.21
N GLU A 149 -12.32 22.00 2.89
CA GLU A 149 -12.28 21.65 4.32
C GLU A 149 -11.59 20.31 4.53
N ARG A 150 -11.82 19.33 3.63
CA ARG A 150 -11.14 18.03 3.69
C ARG A 150 -9.63 18.18 3.45
N ARG A 151 -9.24 19.06 2.55
CA ARG A 151 -7.82 19.35 2.28
C ARG A 151 -7.14 19.98 3.49
N LEU A 152 -7.81 20.92 4.17
CA LEU A 152 -7.30 21.50 5.42
C LEU A 152 -7.18 20.45 6.54
N LEU A 153 -8.21 19.62 6.71
CA LEU A 153 -8.20 18.54 7.72
C LEU A 153 -7.06 17.55 7.46
N ALA A 154 -6.88 17.13 6.23
CA ALA A 154 -5.78 16.22 5.84
C ALA A 154 -4.42 16.84 6.12
N GLY A 155 -4.24 18.14 5.81
CA GLY A 155 -3.02 18.89 6.14
C GLY A 155 -2.73 18.95 7.64
N GLN A 156 -3.76 19.17 8.47
CA GLN A 156 -3.62 19.18 9.94
C GLN A 156 -3.21 17.80 10.48
N ILE A 157 -3.86 16.73 10.03
CA ILE A 157 -3.53 15.35 10.42
C ILE A 157 -2.08 15.03 10.04
N ARG A 158 -1.67 15.40 8.82
CA ARG A 158 -0.29 15.21 8.36
C ARG A 158 0.72 15.96 9.23
N GLN A 159 0.48 17.25 9.51
CA GLN A 159 1.35 18.06 10.35
C GLN A 159 1.50 17.48 11.76
N MET A 160 0.42 16.99 12.36
CA MET A 160 0.47 16.32 13.66
C MET A 160 1.34 15.04 13.60
N SER A 161 1.19 14.22 12.56
CA SER A 161 2.00 13.02 12.36
C SER A 161 3.48 13.33 12.16
N GLU A 162 3.81 14.35 11.35
CA GLU A 162 5.20 14.78 11.11
C GLU A 162 5.85 15.37 12.38
N THR A 163 5.11 16.18 13.12
CA THR A 163 5.59 16.76 14.40
C THR A 163 5.94 15.65 15.40
N ARG A 164 5.09 14.61 15.47
CA ARG A 164 5.36 13.46 16.33
C ARG A 164 6.61 12.70 15.89
N LYS A 165 6.73 12.39 14.59
CA LYS A 165 7.91 11.72 14.03
C LYS A 165 9.21 12.49 14.27
N ASN A 166 9.17 13.83 14.21
CA ASN A 166 10.32 14.68 14.45
C ASN A 166 10.72 14.72 15.92
N ASN A 167 9.76 14.64 16.85
CA ASN A 167 10.01 14.67 18.29
C ASN A 167 10.48 13.31 18.83
N GLU A 168 10.00 12.22 18.27
CA GLU A 168 10.25 10.85 18.73
C GLU A 168 11.31 10.12 17.89
N GLY A 169 11.70 10.70 16.74
CA GLY A 169 12.60 10.09 15.76
C GLY A 169 11.89 8.98 14.95
N LYS A 170 12.65 8.26 14.11
CA LYS A 170 12.21 6.97 13.55
C LYS A 170 12.23 5.94 14.69
N SER A 171 11.23 6.00 15.57
CA SER A 171 11.17 5.16 16.75
C SER A 171 10.79 3.71 16.36
N GLU A 172 11.23 2.75 17.16
CA GLU A 172 10.87 1.34 16.99
C GLU A 172 9.36 1.13 17.07
N ILE A 173 8.59 2.00 17.74
CA ILE A 173 7.13 1.95 17.82
C ILE A 173 6.40 2.14 16.47
N SER A 174 7.06 2.68 15.45
CA SER A 174 6.50 2.78 14.09
C SER A 174 6.82 1.56 13.21
N ASP A 175 7.42 0.51 13.78
CA ASP A 175 7.61 -0.78 13.10
C ASP A 175 6.54 -1.78 13.51
N VAL A 176 6.43 -2.85 12.74
CA VAL A 176 5.53 -3.96 13.04
C VAL A 176 6.03 -4.71 14.29
N THR A 177 5.11 -5.13 15.15
CA THR A 177 5.46 -5.91 16.33
C THR A 177 5.48 -7.40 16.01
N GLU A 178 6.40 -8.15 16.62
CA GLU A 178 6.47 -9.60 16.47
C GLU A 178 5.18 -10.28 16.95
N GLN A 179 4.58 -9.75 18.01
CA GLN A 179 3.30 -10.25 18.51
C GLN A 179 2.20 -10.13 17.46
N ALA A 180 2.03 -8.98 16.81
CA ALA A 180 0.99 -8.78 15.80
C ALA A 180 1.22 -9.67 14.56
N ILE A 181 2.49 -9.86 14.15
CA ILE A 181 2.84 -10.79 13.07
C ILE A 181 2.43 -12.22 13.46
N ASN A 182 2.79 -12.67 14.67
CA ASN A 182 2.48 -14.02 15.13
C ASN A 182 0.97 -14.25 15.26
N GLU A 183 0.21 -13.27 15.74
CA GLU A 183 -1.26 -13.32 15.80
C GLU A 183 -1.87 -13.44 14.40
N LEU A 184 -1.42 -12.62 13.45
CA LEU A 184 -1.84 -12.68 12.05
C LEU A 184 -1.55 -14.06 11.45
N MET A 185 -0.32 -14.53 11.55
CA MET A 185 0.09 -15.81 10.98
C MET A 185 -0.61 -16.99 11.65
N SER A 186 -0.91 -16.91 12.97
CA SER A 186 -1.66 -17.95 13.69
C SER A 186 -3.09 -18.12 13.18
N SER A 187 -3.71 -17.08 12.66
CA SER A 187 -5.05 -17.16 12.07
C SER A 187 -5.09 -17.85 10.71
N HIS A 188 -3.92 -18.09 10.11
CA HIS A 188 -3.74 -18.69 8.78
C HIS A 188 -2.94 -20.00 8.82
N ILE A 189 -3.02 -20.74 9.93
CA ILE A 189 -2.28 -22.01 10.07
C ILE A 189 -2.77 -23.01 9.01
N GLN A 190 -1.87 -23.35 8.11
CA GLN A 190 -1.98 -24.39 7.09
C GLN A 190 -0.75 -25.31 7.19
N PRO A 191 -0.66 -26.40 6.43
CA PRO A 191 0.54 -27.24 6.41
C PRO A 191 1.83 -26.48 6.09
N ILE A 192 1.72 -25.38 5.33
CA ILE A 192 2.81 -24.44 5.03
C ILE A 192 2.29 -23.05 5.33
N LEU A 193 3.00 -22.28 6.16
CA LEU A 193 2.64 -20.89 6.43
C LEU A 193 2.80 -20.05 5.17
N PRO A 194 1.85 -19.11 4.91
CA PRO A 194 1.94 -18.20 3.77
C PRO A 194 3.11 -17.22 3.93
N THR A 195 3.58 -16.67 2.82
CA THR A 195 4.50 -15.55 2.82
C THR A 195 3.73 -14.26 3.10
N LEU A 196 4.24 -13.42 4.01
CA LEU A 196 3.67 -12.10 4.29
C LEU A 196 4.35 -11.02 3.43
N ILE A 197 3.55 -10.20 2.74
CA ILE A 197 4.03 -9.05 1.95
C ILE A 197 3.33 -7.78 2.43
N HIS A 198 4.09 -6.76 2.81
CA HIS A 198 3.54 -5.47 3.23
C HIS A 198 4.49 -4.29 2.94
N GLY A 199 3.99 -3.06 3.10
CA GLY A 199 4.72 -1.79 3.03
C GLY A 199 4.78 -1.07 4.38
N HIS A 200 4.39 0.21 4.39
CA HIS A 200 4.14 1.10 5.51
C HIS A 200 5.36 1.52 6.33
N THR A 201 6.21 0.60 6.71
CA THR A 201 7.30 0.89 7.68
C THR A 201 8.47 1.66 7.07
N HIS A 202 8.56 1.69 5.73
CA HIS A 202 9.70 2.26 4.99
C HIS A 202 11.05 1.67 5.46
N ARG A 203 11.03 0.36 5.74
CA ARG A 203 12.22 -0.43 6.15
C ARG A 203 12.31 -1.68 5.29
N PRO A 204 12.63 -1.50 3.99
CA PRO A 204 12.62 -2.61 3.04
C PRO A 204 13.60 -3.71 3.49
N ALA A 205 13.09 -4.91 3.60
CA ALA A 205 13.87 -6.07 4.04
C ALA A 205 13.13 -7.37 3.75
N VAL A 206 13.89 -8.46 3.77
CA VAL A 206 13.36 -9.83 3.81
C VAL A 206 13.67 -10.41 5.17
N HIS A 207 12.62 -10.76 5.92
CA HIS A 207 12.74 -11.37 7.24
C HIS A 207 12.39 -12.84 7.16
N GLU A 208 13.22 -13.70 7.75
CA GLU A 208 12.95 -15.11 7.96
C GLU A 208 12.52 -15.32 9.41
N SER A 209 11.35 -15.87 9.61
CA SER A 209 10.73 -16.04 10.92
C SER A 209 10.18 -17.47 11.07
N GLN A 210 9.81 -17.85 12.28
CA GLN A 210 9.23 -19.15 12.58
C GLN A 210 8.02 -18.98 13.51
N LEU A 211 6.95 -19.69 13.21
CA LEU A 211 5.81 -19.83 14.11
C LEU A 211 5.56 -21.33 14.33
N ASN A 212 5.56 -21.80 15.60
CA ASN A 212 5.39 -23.21 15.97
C ASN A 212 6.33 -24.16 15.20
N ASN A 213 7.59 -23.78 15.04
CA ASN A 213 8.62 -24.47 14.26
C ASN A 213 8.36 -24.55 12.74
N GLN A 214 7.39 -23.80 12.22
CA GLN A 214 7.16 -23.66 10.80
C GLN A 214 7.80 -22.37 10.31
N PRO A 215 8.71 -22.41 9.33
CA PRO A 215 9.33 -21.21 8.77
C PRO A 215 8.35 -20.46 7.87
N PHE A 216 8.47 -19.14 7.86
CA PHE A 216 7.81 -18.27 6.89
C PHE A 216 8.68 -17.06 6.57
N LYS A 217 8.41 -16.41 5.44
CA LYS A 217 9.09 -15.19 5.02
C LYS A 217 8.15 -13.99 5.09
N ARG A 218 8.70 -12.85 5.49
CA ARG A 218 8.03 -11.56 5.46
C ARG A 218 8.85 -10.59 4.61
N TYR A 219 8.22 -10.04 3.58
CA TYR A 219 8.81 -9.06 2.69
C TYR A 219 8.22 -7.69 2.98
N VAL A 220 9.09 -6.70 3.20
CA VAL A 220 8.73 -5.29 3.28
C VAL A 220 9.09 -4.66 1.95
N ILE A 221 8.09 -4.11 1.25
CA ILE A 221 8.27 -3.48 -0.06
C ILE A 221 9.09 -2.19 0.11
N GLN A 222 9.95 -1.90 -0.86
CA GLN A 222 10.69 -0.65 -0.94
C GLN A 222 9.73 0.52 -1.17
N ASP A 223 9.77 1.51 -0.28
CA ASP A 223 9.11 2.80 -0.47
C ASP A 223 9.76 3.61 -1.60
N TRP A 224 9.02 4.58 -2.15
CA TRP A 224 9.49 5.43 -3.23
C TRP A 224 9.86 6.82 -2.69
N ALA A 225 11.00 7.33 -3.10
CA ALA A 225 11.50 8.66 -2.74
C ALA A 225 12.19 9.31 -3.95
N ASP A 226 12.71 10.52 -3.78
CA ASP A 226 13.15 11.40 -4.86
C ASP A 226 14.03 10.75 -5.92
N ASN A 227 14.86 9.77 -5.58
CA ASN A 227 15.87 9.17 -6.45
C ASN A 227 15.76 7.66 -6.55
N TYR A 228 14.85 7.02 -5.86
CA TYR A 228 14.72 5.57 -5.83
C TYR A 228 13.27 5.13 -5.64
N GLY A 229 13.03 3.92 -5.98
CA GLY A 229 11.82 3.17 -5.67
C GLY A 229 12.12 1.70 -5.74
N GLY A 230 11.10 0.88 -5.63
CA GLY A 230 11.26 -0.55 -5.81
C GLY A 230 9.93 -1.27 -5.88
N TYR A 231 10.01 -2.53 -6.20
CA TYR A 231 8.86 -3.41 -6.27
C TYR A 231 9.27 -4.86 -5.96
N LEU A 232 8.30 -5.68 -5.62
CA LEU A 232 8.48 -7.12 -5.60
C LEU A 232 7.88 -7.72 -6.87
N ALA A 233 8.61 -8.61 -7.52
CA ALA A 233 8.10 -9.47 -8.57
C ALA A 233 7.91 -10.87 -8.00
N VAL A 234 6.74 -11.46 -8.21
CA VAL A 234 6.42 -12.81 -7.80
C VAL A 234 6.18 -13.65 -9.05
N ASP A 235 6.82 -14.80 -9.11
CA ASP A 235 6.67 -15.79 -10.19
C ASP A 235 6.69 -17.23 -9.63
N THR A 236 6.89 -18.21 -10.50
CA THR A 236 6.98 -19.63 -10.12
C THR A 236 8.19 -19.96 -9.24
N ASP A 237 9.25 -19.14 -9.30
CA ASP A 237 10.49 -19.35 -8.54
C ASP A 237 10.43 -18.65 -7.17
N GLY A 238 9.44 -17.76 -6.95
CA GLY A 238 9.19 -17.11 -5.68
C GLY A 238 9.12 -15.58 -5.77
N VAL A 239 9.62 -14.90 -4.73
CA VAL A 239 9.60 -13.45 -4.58
C VAL A 239 10.97 -12.86 -4.88
N HIS A 240 11.04 -11.91 -5.81
CA HIS A 240 12.24 -11.21 -6.24
C HIS A 240 12.13 -9.73 -5.90
N VAL A 241 13.16 -9.18 -5.25
CA VAL A 241 13.24 -7.76 -4.89
C VAL A 241 13.89 -6.98 -6.02
N HIS A 242 13.26 -5.91 -6.46
CA HIS A 242 13.76 -5.04 -7.52
C HIS A 242 13.88 -3.60 -7.04
N GLU A 243 15.04 -3.01 -7.25
CA GLU A 243 15.28 -1.58 -7.03
C GLU A 243 15.07 -0.81 -8.34
N LEU A 244 14.46 0.37 -8.23
CA LEU A 244 14.31 1.34 -9.31
C LEU A 244 15.19 2.54 -9.01
N LYS A 245 15.89 3.03 -10.03
CA LYS A 245 16.65 4.28 -9.95
C LYS A 245 16.11 5.26 -10.99
N LEU A 246 16.00 6.54 -10.60
CA LEU A 246 15.65 7.63 -11.50
C LEU A 246 16.77 7.97 -12.45
#